data_6d1272ddd749a8572055ba7bc51f3331
#
_entry.id   6d1272ddd749a8572055ba7bc51f3331
#
_cell.length_a   1.000
_cell.length_b   1.000
_cell.length_c   1.000
_cell.angle_alpha   90.00
_cell.angle_beta   90.00
_cell.angle_gamma   90.00
#
_symmetry.space_group_name_H-M   'P 1'
#
loop_
_entity.id
_entity.type
_entity.pdbx_description
1 polymer ?
#
loop_
_entity_poly.entity_id
_entity_poly.type
_entity_poly.pdbx_seq_one_letter_code
_entity_poly.pdbx_strand_id
1 'polypeptide(L)'
;NWSEWRQGTNGIGTCIVEQRPVVIHCADHFAVRHTGLSCSAAPIRNAAGELLAVLDASSVQCEGTRAGQMHTVALVSMSARLIEKNLFLNAHRDSRVLRFHGRPEFVGLIHDGLLAIDDDDRIVAADDNAALQLGADGRQALIGESLEQIFDIAGAELDAAAENQSRTVWPLHERARGRRYFARL
;
A
#
# COMPACT_ATOMS: atom_id res chain seq x y z
N ASN A 1 -16.77 -11.82 17.57
CA ASN A 1 -15.32 -11.75 17.60
C ASN A 1 -14.73 -12.85 16.71
N TRP A 2 -14.05 -12.45 15.62
CA TRP A 2 -13.48 -13.34 14.61
C TRP A 2 -12.01 -13.69 14.88
N SER A 3 -11.48 -13.38 16.08
CA SER A 3 -10.10 -13.72 16.40
C SER A 3 -9.82 -15.21 16.27
N GLU A 4 -8.65 -15.55 15.77
CA GLU A 4 -8.27 -16.95 15.48
C GLU A 4 -8.29 -17.83 16.75
N TRP A 5 -7.90 -17.29 17.90
CA TRP A 5 -7.95 -18.05 19.17
C TRP A 5 -9.38 -18.41 19.62
N ARG A 6 -10.44 -17.71 19.13
CA ARG A 6 -11.85 -18.02 19.44
C ARG A 6 -12.52 -18.87 18.38
N GLN A 7 -12.22 -18.62 17.11
CA GLN A 7 -12.92 -19.23 15.98
C GLN A 7 -12.04 -20.23 15.22
N GLY A 8 -10.76 -20.36 15.61
CA GLY A 8 -9.75 -21.05 14.82
C GLY A 8 -9.49 -20.37 13.49
N THR A 9 -8.88 -21.07 12.56
CA THR A 9 -8.57 -20.59 11.22
C THR A 9 -9.82 -20.06 10.52
N ASN A 10 -9.79 -18.78 10.15
CA ASN A 10 -10.85 -18.08 9.41
C ASN A 10 -10.26 -16.87 8.67
N GLY A 11 -10.94 -16.34 7.65
CA GLY A 11 -10.43 -15.25 6.81
C GLY A 11 -9.93 -14.05 7.61
N ILE A 12 -10.75 -13.50 8.49
CA ILE A 12 -10.43 -12.29 9.27
C ILE A 12 -9.33 -12.57 10.30
N GLY A 13 -9.52 -13.62 11.14
CA GLY A 13 -8.59 -13.91 12.23
C GLY A 13 -7.20 -14.27 11.75
N THR A 14 -7.11 -15.11 10.73
CA THR A 14 -5.83 -15.50 10.13
C THR A 14 -5.15 -14.31 9.42
N CYS A 15 -5.92 -13.44 8.74
CA CYS A 15 -5.38 -12.24 8.14
C CYS A 15 -4.79 -11.26 9.18
N ILE A 16 -5.42 -11.13 10.36
CA ILE A 16 -4.89 -10.30 11.46
C ILE A 16 -3.55 -10.85 11.96
N VAL A 17 -3.44 -12.16 12.14
CA VAL A 17 -2.21 -12.81 12.65
C VAL A 17 -1.09 -12.76 11.62
N GLU A 18 -1.39 -13.14 10.39
CA GLU A 18 -0.41 -13.23 9.29
C GLU A 18 -0.03 -11.85 8.71
N GLN A 19 -0.87 -10.84 8.91
CA GLN A 19 -0.71 -9.50 8.37
C GLN A 19 -0.43 -9.42 6.86
N ARG A 20 -0.98 -10.38 6.11
CA ARG A 20 -0.89 -10.49 4.65
C ARG A 20 -2.22 -10.98 4.08
N PRO A 21 -2.46 -10.82 2.78
CA PRO A 21 -3.64 -11.40 2.14
C PRO A 21 -3.69 -12.92 2.30
N VAL A 22 -4.87 -13.43 2.63
CA VAL A 22 -5.11 -14.87 2.86
C VAL A 22 -6.36 -15.34 2.12
N VAL A 23 -6.37 -16.62 1.76
CA VAL A 23 -7.54 -17.34 1.28
C VAL A 23 -7.78 -18.53 2.22
N ILE A 24 -8.94 -18.58 2.85
CA ILE A 24 -9.41 -19.70 3.67
C ILE A 24 -10.60 -20.31 2.94
N HIS A 25 -10.41 -21.49 2.37
CA HIS A 25 -11.38 -22.13 1.48
C HIS A 25 -11.99 -23.36 2.13
N CYS A 26 -13.30 -23.34 2.35
CA CYS A 26 -14.10 -24.47 2.78
C CYS A 26 -13.50 -25.23 3.97
N ALA A 27 -12.97 -26.42 3.74
CA ALA A 27 -12.39 -27.29 4.77
C ALA A 27 -11.12 -26.72 5.44
N ASP A 28 -10.55 -25.63 4.93
CA ASP A 28 -9.45 -24.91 5.60
C ASP A 28 -9.92 -24.19 6.88
N HIS A 29 -11.25 -23.96 7.02
CA HIS A 29 -11.81 -23.36 8.24
C HIS A 29 -11.77 -24.36 9.39
N PHE A 30 -11.33 -23.91 10.56
CA PHE A 30 -11.30 -24.73 11.77
C PHE A 30 -12.70 -25.10 12.27
N ALA A 31 -13.62 -24.13 12.30
CA ALA A 31 -14.97 -24.38 12.80
C ALA A 31 -15.84 -25.03 11.72
N VAL A 32 -16.41 -26.19 12.00
CA VAL A 32 -17.25 -26.96 11.07
C VAL A 32 -18.39 -26.14 10.48
N ARG A 33 -19.00 -25.24 11.26
CA ARG A 33 -20.06 -24.33 10.77
C ARG A 33 -19.58 -23.33 9.66
N HIS A 34 -18.29 -23.16 9.50
CA HIS A 34 -17.69 -22.26 8.51
C HIS A 34 -17.14 -23.00 7.28
N THR A 35 -17.12 -24.32 7.29
CA THR A 35 -16.59 -25.15 6.18
C THR A 35 -17.41 -25.03 4.89
N GLY A 36 -18.58 -24.39 4.92
CA GLY A 36 -19.34 -23.99 3.73
C GLY A 36 -18.95 -22.63 3.14
N LEU A 37 -17.96 -21.94 3.72
CA LEU A 37 -17.55 -20.59 3.31
C LEU A 37 -16.21 -20.62 2.58
N SER A 38 -16.04 -19.71 1.65
CA SER A 38 -14.74 -19.33 1.07
C SER A 38 -14.49 -17.85 1.36
N CYS A 39 -13.43 -17.57 2.09
CA CYS A 39 -13.05 -16.23 2.54
C CYS A 39 -11.76 -15.78 1.84
N SER A 40 -11.76 -14.56 1.35
CA SER A 40 -10.58 -13.86 0.82
C SER A 40 -10.40 -12.57 1.60
N ALA A 41 -9.34 -12.45 2.37
CA ALA A 41 -9.13 -11.33 3.25
C ALA A 41 -7.78 -10.64 2.99
N ALA A 42 -7.73 -9.32 3.17
CA ALA A 42 -6.51 -8.53 3.08
C ALA A 42 -6.46 -7.51 4.23
N PRO A 43 -5.27 -7.24 4.79
CA PRO A 43 -5.09 -6.23 5.82
C PRO A 43 -5.24 -4.84 5.21
N ILE A 44 -5.75 -3.89 6.00
CA ILE A 44 -5.76 -2.45 5.73
C ILE A 44 -4.91 -1.79 6.81
N ARG A 45 -3.90 -1.03 6.40
CA ARG A 45 -3.01 -0.30 7.29
C ARG A 45 -3.33 1.19 7.29
N ASN A 46 -3.11 1.83 8.42
CA ASN A 46 -3.17 3.29 8.50
C ASN A 46 -1.93 3.95 7.86
N ALA A 47 -1.88 5.29 7.83
CA ALA A 47 -0.76 6.04 7.27
C ALA A 47 0.59 5.75 7.99
N ALA A 48 0.56 5.37 9.28
CA ALA A 48 1.75 4.96 10.04
C ALA A 48 2.20 3.52 9.75
N GLY A 49 1.40 2.73 8.99
CA GLY A 49 1.71 1.33 8.67
C GLY A 49 1.16 0.32 9.67
N GLU A 50 0.40 0.75 10.65
CA GLU A 50 -0.20 -0.12 11.65
C GLU A 50 -1.49 -0.76 11.11
N LEU A 51 -1.74 -2.01 11.48
CA LEU A 51 -2.96 -2.71 11.08
C LEU A 51 -4.19 -2.00 11.67
N LEU A 52 -5.01 -1.43 10.80
CA LEU A 52 -6.24 -0.72 11.15
C LEU A 52 -7.48 -1.62 11.08
N ALA A 53 -7.57 -2.42 10.01
CA ALA A 53 -8.73 -3.23 9.71
C ALA A 53 -8.37 -4.43 8.81
N VAL A 54 -9.34 -5.30 8.55
CA VAL A 54 -9.27 -6.34 7.54
C VAL A 54 -10.45 -6.20 6.60
N LEU A 55 -10.18 -6.17 5.30
CA LEU A 55 -11.21 -6.29 4.26
C LEU A 55 -11.39 -7.77 3.93
N ASP A 56 -12.61 -8.29 4.08
CA ASP A 56 -12.93 -9.69 3.80
C ASP A 56 -14.09 -9.79 2.81
N ALA A 57 -13.95 -10.67 1.84
CA ALA A 57 -15.01 -11.11 0.94
C ALA A 57 -15.27 -12.59 1.14
N SER A 58 -16.44 -12.91 1.72
CA SER A 58 -16.88 -14.27 1.97
C SER A 58 -18.00 -14.68 1.00
N SER A 59 -17.93 -15.91 0.51
CA SER A 59 -18.98 -16.54 -0.31
C SER A 59 -19.37 -17.89 0.25
N VAL A 60 -20.64 -18.30 0.00
CA VAL A 60 -21.21 -19.58 0.43
C VAL A 60 -21.02 -20.66 -0.66
N GLN A 61 -20.02 -20.51 -1.51
CA GLN A 61 -19.75 -21.44 -2.61
C GLN A 61 -18.46 -22.20 -2.38
N CYS A 62 -18.57 -23.51 -2.16
CA CYS A 62 -17.45 -24.44 -2.10
C CYS A 62 -17.28 -25.26 -3.40
N GLU A 63 -18.11 -25.02 -4.41
CA GLU A 63 -18.03 -25.72 -5.70
C GLU A 63 -16.89 -25.21 -6.60
N GLY A 64 -16.32 -24.03 -6.26
CA GLY A 64 -15.15 -23.48 -6.93
C GLY A 64 -13.84 -24.10 -6.44
N THR A 65 -12.81 -24.05 -7.27
CA THR A 65 -11.46 -24.45 -6.87
C THR A 65 -10.80 -23.33 -6.05
N ARG A 66 -9.85 -23.68 -5.17
CA ARG A 66 -8.99 -22.70 -4.50
C ARG A 66 -8.33 -21.73 -5.49
N ALA A 67 -8.03 -22.18 -6.72
CA ALA A 67 -7.51 -21.34 -7.78
C ALA A 67 -8.50 -20.21 -8.19
N GLY A 68 -9.81 -20.48 -8.17
CA GLY A 68 -10.84 -19.46 -8.42
C GLY A 68 -10.83 -18.34 -7.37
N GLN A 69 -10.46 -18.64 -6.13
CA GLN A 69 -10.36 -17.63 -5.06
C GLN A 69 -9.17 -16.68 -5.24
N MET A 70 -8.19 -17.03 -6.08
CA MET A 70 -7.05 -16.15 -6.35
C MET A 70 -7.46 -14.83 -7.02
N HIS A 71 -8.50 -14.83 -7.84
CA HIS A 71 -9.05 -13.61 -8.41
C HIS A 71 -9.73 -12.75 -7.34
N THR A 72 -10.48 -13.38 -6.44
CA THR A 72 -11.17 -12.67 -5.35
C THR A 72 -10.15 -12.04 -4.40
N VAL A 73 -9.12 -12.77 -3.96
CA VAL A 73 -8.09 -12.22 -3.07
C VAL A 73 -7.27 -11.12 -3.75
N ALA A 74 -7.04 -11.21 -5.06
CA ALA A 74 -6.39 -10.14 -5.81
C ALA A 74 -7.23 -8.85 -5.79
N LEU A 75 -8.55 -8.94 -6.05
CA LEU A 75 -9.47 -7.79 -6.00
C LEU A 75 -9.57 -7.21 -4.58
N VAL A 76 -9.69 -8.06 -3.56
CA VAL A 76 -9.72 -7.63 -2.16
C VAL A 76 -8.43 -6.92 -1.77
N SER A 77 -7.27 -7.46 -2.18
CA SER A 77 -5.97 -6.85 -1.93
C SER A 77 -5.81 -5.49 -2.63
N MET A 78 -6.26 -5.38 -3.88
CA MET A 78 -6.25 -4.10 -4.61
C MET A 78 -7.16 -3.06 -3.94
N SER A 79 -8.35 -3.49 -3.48
CA SER A 79 -9.28 -2.62 -2.76
C SER A 79 -8.70 -2.15 -1.43
N ALA A 80 -8.06 -3.05 -0.66
CA ALA A 80 -7.39 -2.71 0.58
C ALA A 80 -6.28 -1.66 0.35
N ARG A 81 -5.42 -1.86 -0.66
CA ARG A 81 -4.37 -0.89 -1.03
C ARG A 81 -4.93 0.47 -1.46
N LEU A 82 -6.07 0.48 -2.17
CA LEU A 82 -6.72 1.74 -2.55
C LEU A 82 -7.22 2.50 -1.32
N ILE A 83 -7.77 1.79 -0.33
CA ILE A 83 -8.17 2.37 0.95
C ILE A 83 -6.95 2.92 1.69
N GLU A 84 -5.86 2.14 1.82
CA GLU A 84 -4.61 2.57 2.45
C GLU A 84 -4.04 3.84 1.81
N LYS A 85 -4.03 3.89 0.47
CA LYS A 85 -3.61 5.08 -0.28
C LYS A 85 -4.45 6.31 0.06
N ASN A 86 -5.77 6.16 0.11
CA ASN A 86 -6.66 7.27 0.47
C ASN A 86 -6.45 7.69 1.94
N LEU A 87 -6.21 6.75 2.85
CA LEU A 87 -5.88 7.05 4.24
C LEU A 87 -4.57 7.85 4.35
N PHE A 88 -3.54 7.45 3.58
CA PHE A 88 -2.26 8.16 3.52
C PHE A 88 -2.44 9.60 3.01
N LEU A 89 -3.12 9.78 1.86
CA LEU A 89 -3.36 11.09 1.27
C LEU A 89 -4.19 12.00 2.18
N ASN A 90 -5.19 11.44 2.86
CA ASN A 90 -6.01 12.20 3.82
C ASN A 90 -5.22 12.60 5.08
N ALA A 91 -4.36 11.71 5.58
CA ALA A 91 -3.52 12.01 6.75
C ALA A 91 -2.48 13.11 6.46
N HIS A 92 -2.03 13.21 5.21
CA HIS A 92 -0.99 14.16 4.78
C HIS A 92 -1.52 15.21 3.78
N ARG A 93 -2.84 15.54 3.86
CA ARG A 93 -3.48 16.51 2.96
C ARG A 93 -2.91 17.92 3.03
N ASP A 94 -2.31 18.28 4.17
CA ASP A 94 -1.71 19.59 4.43
C ASP A 94 -0.18 19.58 4.17
N SER A 95 0.37 18.44 3.71
CA SER A 95 1.78 18.26 3.34
C SER A 95 1.91 18.17 1.82
N ARG A 96 3.11 18.45 1.30
CA ARG A 96 3.45 18.12 -0.08
C ARG A 96 3.60 16.60 -0.19
N VAL A 97 2.92 15.97 -1.15
CA VAL A 97 3.00 14.51 -1.36
C VAL A 97 3.58 14.21 -2.73
N LEU A 98 4.85 13.81 -2.74
CA LEU A 98 5.50 13.31 -3.95
C LEU A 98 4.99 11.91 -4.30
N ARG A 99 4.45 11.78 -5.50
CA ARG A 99 3.98 10.51 -6.07
C ARG A 99 4.92 10.10 -7.18
N PHE A 100 5.48 8.92 -7.14
CA PHE A 100 6.47 8.48 -8.12
C PHE A 100 6.33 7.02 -8.52
N HIS A 101 6.78 6.71 -9.73
CA HIS A 101 6.85 5.34 -10.24
C HIS A 101 7.92 5.23 -11.34
N GLY A 102 8.49 4.03 -11.56
CA GLY A 102 9.46 3.76 -12.63
C GLY A 102 8.90 3.93 -14.05
N ARG A 103 7.57 4.07 -14.19
CA ARG A 103 6.89 4.32 -15.48
C ARG A 103 5.90 5.48 -15.31
N PRO A 104 5.86 6.44 -16.25
CA PRO A 104 5.06 7.66 -16.12
C PRO A 104 3.55 7.37 -16.08
N GLU A 105 3.07 6.35 -16.79
CA GLU A 105 1.67 5.96 -16.85
C GLU A 105 1.11 5.40 -15.54
N PHE A 106 1.97 5.00 -14.60
CA PHE A 106 1.56 4.51 -13.29
C PHE A 106 1.61 5.56 -12.19
N VAL A 107 2.14 6.74 -12.46
CA VAL A 107 2.10 7.87 -11.50
C VAL A 107 0.67 8.32 -11.32
N GLY A 108 0.19 8.29 -10.08
CA GLY A 108 -1.20 8.59 -9.76
C GLY A 108 -2.11 7.37 -9.68
N LEU A 109 -1.63 6.20 -10.04
CA LEU A 109 -2.36 4.94 -9.92
C LEU A 109 -2.05 4.25 -8.57
N ILE A 110 -2.60 3.05 -8.38
CA ILE A 110 -2.52 2.30 -7.11
C ILE A 110 -1.09 1.84 -6.74
N HIS A 111 -0.20 1.75 -7.72
CA HIS A 111 1.15 1.20 -7.57
C HIS A 111 2.24 2.26 -7.44
N ASP A 112 1.90 3.55 -7.52
CA ASP A 112 2.89 4.60 -7.28
C ASP A 112 3.35 4.60 -5.82
N GLY A 113 4.59 5.02 -5.57
CA GLY A 113 5.11 5.29 -4.25
C GLY A 113 4.68 6.68 -3.79
N LEU A 114 4.39 6.81 -2.51
CA LEU A 114 3.98 8.06 -1.86
C LEU A 114 5.00 8.45 -0.80
N LEU A 115 5.50 9.70 -0.90
CA LEU A 115 6.34 10.33 0.11
C LEU A 115 5.69 11.66 0.51
N ALA A 116 5.31 11.80 1.78
CA ALA A 116 4.93 13.10 2.33
C ALA A 116 6.20 13.81 2.81
N ILE A 117 6.35 15.08 2.44
CA ILE A 117 7.53 15.89 2.73
C ILE A 117 7.13 17.17 3.47
N ASP A 118 7.99 17.62 4.38
CA ASP A 118 7.86 18.90 5.09
C ASP A 118 8.43 20.08 4.27
N ASP A 119 8.45 21.25 4.89
CA ASP A 119 8.97 22.48 4.28
C ASP A 119 10.49 22.48 4.10
N ASP A 120 11.22 21.61 4.80
CA ASP A 120 12.67 21.39 4.67
C ASP A 120 13.02 20.25 3.70
N ASP A 121 12.06 19.80 2.88
CA ASP A 121 12.18 18.69 1.92
C ASP A 121 12.57 17.34 2.56
N ARG A 122 12.24 17.15 3.86
CA ARG A 122 12.45 15.89 4.56
C ARG A 122 11.20 15.02 4.49
N ILE A 123 11.43 13.73 4.36
CA ILE A 123 10.35 12.74 4.33
C ILE A 123 9.79 12.57 5.74
N VAL A 124 8.54 12.97 5.93
CA VAL A 124 7.80 12.80 7.20
C VAL A 124 6.93 11.54 7.20
N ALA A 125 6.58 11.03 6.02
CA ALA A 125 5.87 9.76 5.88
C ALA A 125 6.15 9.12 4.52
N ALA A 126 6.11 7.79 4.47
CA ALA A 126 6.24 6.99 3.25
C ALA A 126 5.24 5.83 3.26
N ASP A 127 4.77 5.41 2.09
CA ASP A 127 3.99 4.19 1.96
C ASP A 127 4.88 2.96 1.65
N ASP A 128 4.30 1.75 1.69
CA ASP A 128 5.05 0.52 1.40
C ASP A 128 5.49 0.43 -0.06
N ASN A 129 4.75 1.05 -0.99
CA ASN A 129 5.15 1.09 -2.40
C ASN A 129 6.40 1.94 -2.60
N ALA A 130 6.53 3.07 -1.89
CA ALA A 130 7.74 3.90 -1.92
C ALA A 130 8.95 3.11 -1.40
N ALA A 131 8.83 2.44 -0.25
CA ALA A 131 9.89 1.59 0.28
C ALA A 131 10.29 0.48 -0.70
N LEU A 132 9.32 -0.22 -1.27
CA LEU A 132 9.56 -1.29 -2.25
C LEU A 132 10.27 -0.76 -3.50
N GLN A 133 9.81 0.35 -4.08
CA GLN A 133 10.40 0.91 -5.30
C GLN A 133 11.82 1.41 -5.06
N LEU A 134 12.09 2.02 -3.92
CA LEU A 134 13.42 2.49 -3.54
C LEU A 134 14.32 1.36 -3.00
N GLY A 135 13.76 0.18 -2.74
CA GLY A 135 14.49 -0.95 -2.17
C GLY A 135 15.01 -0.64 -0.76
N ALA A 136 14.23 0.12 0.00
CA ALA A 136 14.46 0.41 1.40
C ALA A 136 13.97 -0.76 2.28
N ASP A 137 14.58 -0.93 3.45
CA ASP A 137 14.16 -1.93 4.44
C ASP A 137 12.94 -1.40 5.23
N GLY A 138 11.81 -1.33 4.52
CA GLY A 138 10.56 -0.79 5.02
C GLY A 138 10.46 0.74 4.97
N ARG A 139 9.23 1.23 5.23
CA ARG A 139 8.92 2.67 5.16
C ARG A 139 9.68 3.52 6.19
N GLN A 140 10.00 2.95 7.35
CA GLN A 140 10.70 3.66 8.43
C GLN A 140 12.12 4.06 8.04
N ALA A 141 12.77 3.30 7.15
CA ALA A 141 14.10 3.63 6.66
C ALA A 141 14.15 4.91 5.79
N LEU A 142 12.99 5.40 5.36
CA LEU A 142 12.89 6.62 4.55
C LEU A 142 12.55 7.86 5.39
N ILE A 143 12.03 7.68 6.60
CA ILE A 143 11.58 8.80 7.45
C ILE A 143 12.78 9.60 7.96
N GLY A 144 12.71 10.92 7.78
CA GLY A 144 13.77 11.87 8.16
C GLY A 144 14.86 12.07 7.12
N GLU A 145 14.93 11.21 6.10
CA GLU A 145 15.84 11.42 4.96
C GLU A 145 15.43 12.66 4.17
N SER A 146 16.41 13.40 3.66
CA SER A 146 16.15 14.50 2.73
C SER A 146 15.84 13.93 1.33
N LEU A 147 14.90 14.53 0.64
CA LEU A 147 14.53 14.13 -0.72
C LEU A 147 15.73 14.23 -1.68
N GLU A 148 16.60 15.24 -1.49
CA GLU A 148 17.82 15.42 -2.25
C GLU A 148 18.88 14.32 -2.04
N GLN A 149 18.84 13.62 -0.92
CA GLN A 149 19.72 12.46 -0.68
C GLN A 149 19.28 11.23 -1.48
N ILE A 150 17.98 11.11 -1.71
CA ILE A 150 17.39 9.97 -2.45
C ILE A 150 17.37 10.25 -3.94
N PHE A 151 16.96 11.46 -4.33
CA PHE A 151 16.78 11.82 -5.73
C PHE A 151 17.68 13.00 -6.14
N ASP A 152 18.01 13.04 -7.43
CA ASP A 152 18.70 14.16 -8.03
C ASP A 152 17.69 15.26 -8.41
N ILE A 153 17.27 16.03 -7.40
CA ILE A 153 16.31 17.12 -7.51
C ILE A 153 16.72 18.24 -6.55
N ALA A 154 16.63 19.48 -7.00
CA ALA A 154 16.85 20.63 -6.15
C ALA A 154 15.52 21.14 -5.56
N GLY A 155 15.54 21.68 -4.33
CA GLY A 155 14.35 22.24 -3.68
C GLY A 155 13.59 23.25 -4.54
N ALA A 156 14.31 24.12 -5.26
CA ALA A 156 13.70 25.06 -6.20
C ALA A 156 12.90 24.42 -7.35
N GLU A 157 13.25 23.18 -7.75
CA GLU A 157 12.49 22.44 -8.77
C GLU A 157 11.22 21.84 -8.18
N LEU A 158 11.26 21.43 -6.91
CA LEU A 158 10.08 20.98 -6.17
C LEU A 158 9.09 22.13 -5.97
N ASP A 159 9.56 23.30 -5.59
CA ASP A 159 8.73 24.48 -5.39
C ASP A 159 8.09 24.92 -6.71
N ALA A 160 8.84 24.94 -7.80
CA ALA A 160 8.31 25.24 -9.13
C ALA A 160 7.26 24.19 -9.58
N ALA A 161 7.45 22.93 -9.24
CA ALA A 161 6.48 21.86 -9.52
C ALA A 161 5.21 22.01 -8.68
N ALA A 162 5.33 22.42 -7.43
CA ALA A 162 4.20 22.68 -6.52
C ALA A 162 3.38 23.91 -6.98
N GLU A 163 4.04 25.02 -7.33
CA GLU A 163 3.39 26.25 -7.79
C GLU A 163 2.63 26.05 -9.10
N ASN A 164 3.17 25.27 -10.02
CA ASN A 164 2.55 25.04 -11.33
C ASN A 164 1.29 24.19 -11.26
N GLN A 165 0.93 23.58 -10.11
CA GLN A 165 -0.17 22.61 -9.96
C GLN A 165 -0.24 21.61 -11.13
N SER A 166 0.93 21.36 -11.74
CA SER A 166 1.02 20.66 -13.00
C SER A 166 0.63 19.20 -12.79
N ARG A 167 -0.41 18.75 -13.49
CA ARG A 167 -0.69 17.32 -13.67
C ARG A 167 0.40 16.62 -14.48
N THR A 168 1.41 17.37 -14.91
CA THR A 168 2.50 16.86 -15.73
C THR A 168 3.45 16.05 -14.87
N VAL A 169 3.75 14.86 -15.33
CA VAL A 169 4.72 13.97 -14.72
C VAL A 169 6.11 14.36 -15.24
N TRP A 170 7.10 14.51 -14.33
CA TRP A 170 8.49 14.85 -14.71
C TRP A 170 9.45 13.70 -14.35
N PRO A 171 10.60 13.59 -15.05
CA PRO A 171 11.60 12.60 -14.76
C PRO A 171 12.35 12.94 -13.45
N LEU A 172 12.70 11.88 -12.69
CA LEU A 172 13.39 11.95 -11.43
C LEU A 172 14.44 10.83 -11.38
N HIS A 173 15.67 11.11 -10.93
CA HIS A 173 16.73 10.12 -10.87
C HIS A 173 17.09 9.79 -9.43
N GLU A 174 17.10 8.52 -9.08
CA GLU A 174 17.59 8.03 -7.81
C GLU A 174 19.12 8.09 -7.77
N ARG A 175 19.70 8.71 -6.73
CA ARG A 175 21.16 8.89 -6.62
C ARG A 175 21.91 7.59 -6.36
N ALA A 176 21.37 6.72 -5.49
CA ALA A 176 22.10 5.54 -5.03
C ALA A 176 22.33 4.49 -6.13
N ARG A 177 21.34 4.27 -7.01
CA ARG A 177 21.38 3.22 -8.04
C ARG A 177 21.22 3.75 -9.46
N GLY A 178 21.08 5.08 -9.62
CA GLY A 178 20.89 5.72 -10.92
C GLY A 178 19.60 5.35 -11.65
N ARG A 179 18.60 4.80 -10.92
CA ARG A 179 17.32 4.41 -11.52
C ARG A 179 16.51 5.66 -11.85
N ARG A 180 15.84 5.60 -13.00
CA ARG A 180 14.94 6.65 -13.44
C ARG A 180 13.53 6.38 -12.93
N TYR A 181 12.93 7.40 -12.38
CA TYR A 181 11.53 7.47 -12.00
C TYR A 181 10.83 8.61 -12.71
N PHE A 182 9.53 8.66 -12.55
CA PHE A 182 8.66 9.75 -12.97
C PHE A 182 7.82 10.15 -11.78
N ALA A 183 7.68 11.46 -11.55
CA ALA A 183 7.04 11.97 -10.35
C ALA A 183 6.05 13.10 -10.65
N ARG A 184 5.19 13.38 -9.68
CA ARG A 184 4.37 14.59 -9.56
C ARG A 184 4.11 14.89 -8.07
N LEU A 185 3.86 16.16 -7.76
CA LEU A 185 3.29 16.62 -6.49
C LEU A 185 1.77 16.68 -6.53
#